data_b38d8bb7359bd443b134fdb2a7dcea3a
#
_entry.id   b38d8bb7359bd443b134fdb2a7dcea3a
#
_cell.length_a   1.000
_cell.length_b   1.000
_cell.length_c   1.000
_cell.angle_alpha   90.00
_cell.angle_beta   90.00
_cell.angle_gamma   90.00
#
_symmetry.space_group_name_H-M   'P 1'
#
loop_
_entity.id
_entity.type
_entity.pdbx_description
1 polymer ?
#
loop_
_entity_poly.entity_id
_entity_poly.type
_entity_poly.pdbx_seq_one_letter_code
_entity_poly.pdbx_strand_id
1 'polypeptide(L)'
;MSEQTLLWLSANGYDANDLNFVGKYGNSALMKAVREANISVTKELVEAGVDLELKNIDGNTAIWNACFGGDFTCVELLVKAGIQLDNQNDNGVTALMYCASSGKEEMTKLLLASHADTTIANLDGFKAIDLASTPTIYKMLKASIH
;
A
#
# COMPACT_ATOMS: atom_id res chain seq x y z
N MET A 1 -5.68 -2.51 22.66
CA MET A 1 -4.93 -3.36 21.70
C MET A 1 -4.90 -4.77 22.25
N SER A 2 -5.13 -5.77 21.43
CA SER A 2 -5.20 -7.16 21.87
C SER A 2 -3.82 -7.68 22.30
N GLU A 3 -3.83 -8.75 23.13
CA GLU A 3 -2.59 -9.42 23.54
C GLU A 3 -1.83 -9.95 22.34
N GLN A 4 -2.53 -10.52 21.34
CA GLN A 4 -1.91 -11.03 20.13
C GLN A 4 -1.17 -9.95 19.34
N THR A 5 -1.75 -8.76 19.22
CA THR A 5 -1.11 -7.64 18.55
C THR A 5 0.11 -7.15 19.34
N LEU A 6 0.01 -7.07 20.66
CA LEU A 6 1.15 -6.69 21.49
C LEU A 6 2.30 -7.70 21.36
N LEU A 7 2.00 -8.98 21.32
CA LEU A 7 3.01 -10.04 21.12
C LEU A 7 3.63 -9.94 19.73
N TRP A 8 2.81 -9.69 18.71
CA TRP A 8 3.30 -9.52 17.34
C TRP A 8 4.26 -8.32 17.23
N LEU A 9 3.89 -7.19 17.84
CA LEU A 9 4.75 -5.99 17.86
C LEU A 9 6.10 -6.31 18.50
N SER A 10 6.07 -6.89 19.70
CA SER A 10 7.29 -7.25 20.42
C SER A 10 8.16 -8.23 19.63
N ALA A 11 7.56 -9.26 19.05
CA ALA A 11 8.27 -10.27 18.28
C ALA A 11 8.93 -9.68 17.01
N ASN A 12 8.42 -8.56 16.51
CA ASN A 12 8.91 -7.91 15.28
C ASN A 12 9.72 -6.64 15.56
N GLY A 13 10.07 -6.39 16.82
CA GLY A 13 10.94 -5.28 17.18
C GLY A 13 10.24 -3.93 17.26
N TYR A 14 8.92 -3.91 17.44
CA TYR A 14 8.14 -2.69 17.60
C TYR A 14 7.64 -2.55 19.03
N ASP A 15 7.46 -1.29 19.46
CA ASP A 15 6.98 -0.94 20.78
C ASP A 15 5.58 -0.35 20.68
N ALA A 16 4.64 -0.88 21.45
CA ALA A 16 3.27 -0.36 21.52
C ALA A 16 3.20 1.10 21.98
N ASN A 17 4.24 1.61 22.63
CA ASN A 17 4.32 3.00 23.08
C ASN A 17 4.89 3.94 22.00
N ASP A 18 5.36 3.40 20.89
CA ASP A 18 5.93 4.16 19.77
C ASP A 18 5.57 3.49 18.44
N LEU A 19 4.28 3.55 18.09
CA LEU A 19 3.74 2.83 16.93
C LEU A 19 4.21 3.39 15.58
N ASN A 20 4.74 4.62 15.58
CA ASN A 20 5.27 5.22 14.34
C ASN A 20 6.78 5.05 14.20
N PHE A 21 7.40 4.26 15.08
CA PHE A 21 8.80 3.90 14.96
C PHE A 21 9.02 3.14 13.64
N VAL A 22 10.10 3.49 12.92
CA VAL A 22 10.51 2.79 11.72
C VAL A 22 11.74 1.93 12.03
N GLY A 23 11.63 0.66 11.71
CA GLY A 23 12.68 -0.32 11.99
C GLY A 23 13.56 -0.57 10.79
N LYS A 24 13.88 -1.84 10.58
CA LYS A 24 14.74 -2.29 9.49
C LYS A 24 14.17 -1.83 8.13
N TYR A 25 15.02 -1.31 7.27
CA TYR A 25 14.67 -0.75 5.95
C TYR A 25 13.68 0.43 6.00
N GLY A 26 13.53 1.04 7.16
CA GLY A 26 12.57 2.13 7.36
C GLY A 26 11.12 1.67 7.43
N ASN A 27 10.85 0.38 7.59
CA ASN A 27 9.50 -0.14 7.66
C ASN A 27 8.87 0.11 9.02
N SER A 28 7.66 0.67 9.01
CA SER A 28 6.82 0.78 10.20
C SER A 28 6.13 -0.54 10.50
N ALA A 29 5.55 -0.66 11.70
CA ALA A 29 4.76 -1.82 12.07
C ALA A 29 3.59 -2.02 11.09
N LEU A 30 2.93 -0.94 10.69
CA LEU A 30 1.83 -0.99 9.72
C LEU A 30 2.28 -1.57 8.38
N MET A 31 3.41 -1.11 7.85
CA MET A 31 3.94 -1.61 6.58
C MET A 31 4.18 -3.11 6.64
N LYS A 32 4.76 -3.60 7.74
CA LYS A 32 5.01 -5.03 7.92
C LYS A 32 3.71 -5.82 8.04
N ALA A 33 2.77 -5.33 8.82
CA ALA A 33 1.48 -6.00 9.02
C ALA A 33 0.72 -6.17 7.69
N VAL A 34 0.62 -5.11 6.89
CA VAL A 34 -0.09 -5.18 5.59
C VAL A 34 0.65 -6.03 4.57
N ARG A 35 1.98 -6.00 4.59
CA ARG A 35 2.82 -6.82 3.70
C ARG A 35 2.65 -8.31 3.98
N GLU A 36 2.44 -8.68 5.24
CA GLU A 36 2.21 -10.05 5.67
C GLU A 36 0.74 -10.46 5.58
N ALA A 37 -0.13 -9.55 5.15
CA ALA A 37 -1.58 -9.76 5.13
C ALA A 37 -2.15 -10.07 6.53
N ASN A 38 -1.57 -9.47 7.56
CA ASN A 38 -2.03 -9.64 8.93
C ASN A 38 -3.18 -8.67 9.21
N ILE A 39 -4.39 -9.13 8.94
CA ILE A 39 -5.61 -8.31 9.01
C ILE A 39 -5.84 -7.80 10.43
N SER A 40 -5.74 -8.66 11.42
CA SER A 40 -6.02 -8.31 12.83
C SER A 40 -5.09 -7.21 13.34
N VAL A 41 -3.80 -7.35 13.11
CA VAL A 41 -2.81 -6.34 13.52
C VAL A 41 -3.00 -5.05 12.73
N THR A 42 -3.22 -5.16 11.42
CA THR A 42 -3.48 -3.98 10.57
C THR A 42 -4.66 -3.17 11.11
N LYS A 43 -5.77 -3.85 11.40
CA LYS A 43 -6.98 -3.20 11.92
C LYS A 43 -6.70 -2.47 13.22
N GLU A 44 -6.03 -3.11 14.16
CA GLU A 44 -5.75 -2.51 15.46
C GLU A 44 -4.77 -1.33 15.35
N LEU A 45 -3.75 -1.42 14.48
CA LEU A 45 -2.83 -0.31 14.25
C LEU A 45 -3.54 0.90 13.64
N VAL A 46 -4.41 0.66 12.66
CA VAL A 46 -5.22 1.72 12.04
C VAL A 46 -6.14 2.37 13.09
N GLU A 47 -6.81 1.57 13.91
CA GLU A 47 -7.68 2.06 14.98
C GLU A 47 -6.90 2.85 16.04
N ALA A 48 -5.64 2.51 16.26
CA ALA A 48 -4.77 3.23 17.20
C ALA A 48 -4.27 4.58 16.65
N GLY A 49 -4.58 4.91 15.39
CA GLY A 49 -4.24 6.20 14.79
C GLY A 49 -2.80 6.31 14.32
N VAL A 50 -2.17 5.23 13.90
CA VAL A 50 -0.80 5.28 13.38
C VAL A 50 -0.70 6.20 12.15
N ASP A 51 0.48 6.75 11.91
CA ASP A 51 0.74 7.54 10.71
C ASP A 51 0.71 6.61 9.48
N LEU A 52 -0.26 6.85 8.60
CA LEU A 52 -0.47 6.04 7.40
C LEU A 52 0.52 6.37 6.28
N GLU A 53 1.16 7.54 6.35
CA GLU A 53 1.94 8.10 5.23
C GLU A 53 3.45 7.99 5.43
N LEU A 54 3.91 7.24 6.42
CA LEU A 54 5.34 7.00 6.61
C LEU A 54 5.92 6.30 5.37
N LYS A 55 7.15 6.67 5.02
CA LYS A 55 7.87 6.09 3.87
C LYS A 55 9.04 5.27 4.36
N ASN A 56 9.25 4.11 3.73
CA ASN A 56 10.43 3.30 4.01
C ASN A 56 11.64 3.77 3.19
N ILE A 57 12.74 3.00 3.23
CA ILE A 57 13.99 3.33 2.52
C ILE A 57 13.81 3.50 1.01
N ASP A 58 12.82 2.83 0.42
CA ASP A 58 12.51 2.93 -1.01
C ASP A 58 11.49 4.03 -1.33
N GLY A 59 11.01 4.72 -0.32
CA GLY A 59 9.97 5.74 -0.46
C GLY A 59 8.56 5.18 -0.58
N ASN A 60 8.36 3.89 -0.29
CA ASN A 60 7.05 3.25 -0.33
C ASN A 60 6.30 3.47 0.97
N THR A 61 4.99 3.69 0.87
CA THR A 61 4.08 3.79 2.02
C THR A 61 3.38 2.45 2.27
N ALA A 62 2.52 2.41 3.28
CA ALA A 62 1.76 1.21 3.62
C ALA A 62 0.86 0.75 2.47
N ILE A 63 0.30 1.66 1.65
CA ILE A 63 -0.57 1.23 0.53
C ILE A 63 0.20 0.41 -0.50
N TRP A 64 1.43 0.79 -0.83
CA TRP A 64 2.28 0.00 -1.73
C TRP A 64 2.56 -1.39 -1.12
N ASN A 65 2.92 -1.42 0.17
CA ASN A 65 3.19 -2.68 0.87
C ASN A 65 1.95 -3.59 0.95
N ALA A 66 0.77 -3.01 1.12
CA ALA A 66 -0.49 -3.77 1.13
C ALA A 66 -0.78 -4.39 -0.25
N CYS A 67 -0.53 -3.65 -1.31
CA CYS A 67 -0.66 -4.17 -2.68
C CYS A 67 0.34 -5.31 -2.92
N PHE A 68 1.57 -5.18 -2.43
CA PHE A 68 2.56 -6.24 -2.51
C PHE A 68 2.10 -7.49 -1.74
N GLY A 69 1.56 -7.32 -0.54
CA GLY A 69 1.02 -8.41 0.26
C GLY A 69 -0.20 -9.08 -0.36
N GLY A 70 -0.94 -8.37 -1.19
CA GLY A 70 -2.01 -8.91 -2.02
C GLY A 70 -3.33 -9.18 -1.30
N ASP A 71 -3.50 -8.72 -0.08
CA ASP A 71 -4.76 -8.90 0.66
C ASP A 71 -5.67 -7.70 0.48
N PHE A 72 -6.87 -7.94 -0.08
CA PHE A 72 -7.84 -6.88 -0.35
C PHE A 72 -8.36 -6.22 0.91
N THR A 73 -8.54 -6.98 1.99
CA THR A 73 -9.04 -6.45 3.24
C THR A 73 -8.08 -5.43 3.84
N CYS A 74 -6.77 -5.72 3.79
CA CYS A 74 -5.76 -4.76 4.24
C CYS A 74 -5.81 -3.46 3.43
N VAL A 75 -5.92 -3.56 2.10
CA VAL A 75 -6.04 -2.38 1.24
C VAL A 75 -7.31 -1.59 1.56
N GLU A 76 -8.44 -2.28 1.71
CA GLU A 76 -9.71 -1.63 2.05
C GLU A 76 -9.66 -0.93 3.41
N LEU A 77 -9.02 -1.52 4.40
CA LEU A 77 -8.83 -0.90 5.71
C LEU A 77 -8.04 0.41 5.61
N LEU A 78 -6.97 0.40 4.81
CA LEU A 78 -6.16 1.61 4.58
C LEU A 78 -6.94 2.68 3.83
N VAL A 79 -7.65 2.30 2.78
CA VAL A 79 -8.47 3.22 1.98
C VAL A 79 -9.55 3.86 2.86
N LYS A 80 -10.24 3.05 3.65
CA LYS A 80 -11.28 3.54 4.56
C LYS A 80 -10.73 4.49 5.62
N ALA A 81 -9.48 4.27 6.04
CA ALA A 81 -8.80 5.14 7.00
C ALA A 81 -8.31 6.45 6.38
N GLY A 82 -8.41 6.61 5.06
CA GLY A 82 -8.04 7.85 4.36
C GLY A 82 -6.60 7.91 3.89
N ILE A 83 -5.93 6.76 3.71
CA ILE A 83 -4.55 6.76 3.20
C ILE A 83 -4.50 7.40 1.81
N GLN A 84 -3.43 8.14 1.52
CA GLN A 84 -3.18 8.66 0.20
C GLN A 84 -2.76 7.53 -0.74
N LEU A 85 -3.45 7.42 -1.89
CA LEU A 85 -3.20 6.35 -2.85
C LEU A 85 -2.07 6.68 -3.83
N ASP A 86 -1.79 7.97 -4.03
CA ASP A 86 -1.00 8.44 -5.17
C ASP A 86 0.44 8.81 -4.82
N ASN A 87 0.91 8.38 -3.66
CA ASN A 87 2.30 8.57 -3.27
C ASN A 87 3.24 7.91 -4.27
N GLN A 88 4.26 8.65 -4.68
CA GLN A 88 5.31 8.15 -5.55
C GLN A 88 6.53 7.76 -4.71
N ASN A 89 7.05 6.56 -4.94
CA ASN A 89 8.29 6.13 -4.30
C ASN A 89 9.51 6.82 -4.93
N ASP A 90 10.71 6.41 -4.57
CA ASP A 90 11.96 7.01 -5.05
C ASP A 90 12.13 6.91 -6.57
N ASN A 91 11.45 5.97 -7.22
CA ASN A 91 11.43 5.83 -8.68
C ASN A 91 10.22 6.50 -9.33
N GLY A 92 9.43 7.23 -8.55
CA GLY A 92 8.20 7.87 -9.02
C GLY A 92 7.03 6.90 -9.21
N VAL A 93 7.14 5.68 -8.68
CA VAL A 93 6.13 4.63 -8.87
C VAL A 93 5.03 4.74 -7.82
N THR A 94 3.77 4.75 -8.29
CA THR A 94 2.59 4.67 -7.40
C THR A 94 2.19 3.22 -7.17
N ALA A 95 1.32 2.99 -6.19
CA ALA A 95 0.76 1.65 -5.95
C ALA A 95 0.00 1.14 -7.20
N LEU A 96 -0.72 2.01 -7.88
CA LEU A 96 -1.43 1.65 -9.13
C LEU A 96 -0.46 1.18 -10.22
N MET A 97 0.65 1.90 -10.42
CA MET A 97 1.69 1.51 -11.37
C MET A 97 2.28 0.14 -11.03
N TYR A 98 2.55 -0.09 -9.75
CA TYR A 98 3.07 -1.37 -9.28
C TYR A 98 2.11 -2.51 -9.63
N CYS A 99 0.83 -2.35 -9.31
CA CYS A 99 -0.18 -3.38 -9.59
C CYS A 99 -0.35 -3.62 -11.09
N ALA A 100 -0.34 -2.55 -11.88
CA ALA A 100 -0.46 -2.64 -13.35
C ALA A 100 0.71 -3.41 -13.96
N SER A 101 1.94 -3.11 -13.54
CA SER A 101 3.14 -3.75 -14.08
C SER A 101 3.32 -5.18 -13.60
N SER A 102 2.79 -5.50 -12.41
CA SER A 102 2.89 -6.83 -11.82
C SER A 102 1.75 -7.77 -12.20
N GLY A 103 0.82 -7.33 -13.03
CA GLY A 103 -0.29 -8.16 -13.48
C GLY A 103 -1.36 -8.44 -12.43
N LYS A 104 -1.46 -7.60 -11.42
CA LYS A 104 -2.44 -7.75 -10.32
C LYS A 104 -3.78 -7.12 -10.72
N GLU A 105 -4.58 -7.88 -11.48
CA GLU A 105 -5.81 -7.36 -12.09
C GLU A 105 -6.85 -6.91 -11.06
N GLU A 106 -7.16 -7.75 -10.08
CA GLU A 106 -8.17 -7.44 -9.07
C GLU A 106 -7.74 -6.29 -8.16
N MET A 107 -6.46 -6.21 -7.81
CA MET A 107 -5.95 -5.12 -7.01
C MET A 107 -5.96 -3.80 -7.80
N THR A 108 -5.62 -3.84 -9.08
CA THR A 108 -5.72 -2.69 -9.98
C THR A 108 -7.16 -2.19 -10.01
N LYS A 109 -8.12 -3.09 -10.15
CA LYS A 109 -9.54 -2.77 -10.14
C LYS A 109 -9.95 -2.08 -8.83
N LEU A 110 -9.51 -2.61 -7.71
CA LEU A 110 -9.81 -2.03 -6.39
C LEU A 110 -9.25 -0.62 -6.25
N LEU A 111 -8.00 -0.39 -6.66
CA LEU A 111 -7.38 0.93 -6.60
C LEU A 111 -8.11 1.93 -7.51
N LEU A 112 -8.51 1.52 -8.71
CA LEU A 112 -9.29 2.37 -9.60
C LEU A 112 -10.65 2.71 -9.02
N ALA A 113 -11.33 1.75 -8.41
CA ALA A 113 -12.60 1.96 -7.72
C ALA A 113 -12.45 2.91 -6.52
N SER A 114 -11.26 2.97 -5.95
CA SER A 114 -10.91 3.85 -4.83
C SER A 114 -10.38 5.22 -5.29
N HIS A 115 -10.46 5.51 -6.59
CA HIS A 115 -10.09 6.79 -7.21
C HIS A 115 -8.58 7.06 -7.28
N ALA A 116 -7.74 6.03 -7.40
CA ALA A 116 -6.32 6.22 -7.67
C ALA A 116 -6.13 7.04 -8.95
N ASP A 117 -5.17 7.96 -8.94
CA ASP A 117 -4.89 8.86 -10.08
C ASP A 117 -4.14 8.11 -11.18
N THR A 118 -4.74 8.08 -12.38
CA THR A 118 -4.16 7.39 -13.54
C THR A 118 -3.22 8.28 -14.35
N THR A 119 -3.11 9.58 -14.01
CA THR A 119 -2.36 10.56 -14.84
C THR A 119 -0.91 10.74 -14.39
N ILE A 120 -0.55 10.22 -13.24
CA ILE A 120 0.81 10.36 -12.69
C ILE A 120 1.78 9.53 -13.51
N ALA A 121 2.94 10.11 -13.81
CA ALA A 121 4.04 9.43 -14.50
C ALA A 121 5.18 9.14 -13.53
N ASN A 122 5.87 8.02 -13.72
CA ASN A 122 7.09 7.71 -12.96
C ASN A 122 8.28 8.54 -13.48
N LEU A 123 9.46 8.33 -12.92
CA LEU A 123 10.66 9.10 -13.31
C LEU A 123 11.07 8.90 -14.76
N ASP A 124 10.67 7.78 -15.37
CA ASP A 124 10.93 7.49 -16.79
C ASP A 124 9.84 8.04 -17.70
N GLY A 125 8.83 8.72 -17.15
CA GLY A 125 7.75 9.32 -17.91
C GLY A 125 6.59 8.38 -18.23
N PHE A 126 6.52 7.19 -17.63
CA PHE A 126 5.46 6.21 -17.87
C PHE A 126 4.33 6.35 -16.86
N LYS A 127 3.10 6.30 -17.37
CA LYS A 127 1.88 6.21 -16.57
C LYS A 127 1.53 4.73 -16.33
N ALA A 128 0.57 4.48 -15.44
CA ALA A 128 0.13 3.11 -15.16
C ALA A 128 -0.28 2.35 -16.44
N ILE A 129 -0.99 3.02 -17.36
CA ILE A 129 -1.42 2.39 -18.62
C ILE A 129 -0.24 1.94 -19.48
N ASP A 130 0.85 2.69 -19.48
CA ASP A 130 2.07 2.34 -20.22
C ASP A 130 2.75 1.11 -19.63
N LEU A 131 2.52 0.83 -18.35
CA LEU A 131 3.13 -0.27 -17.61
C LEU A 131 2.23 -1.51 -17.53
N ALA A 132 1.00 -1.43 -18.06
CA ALA A 132 0.04 -2.52 -17.99
C ALA A 132 0.61 -3.80 -18.61
N SER A 133 0.72 -4.85 -17.81
CA SER A 133 1.34 -6.12 -18.23
C SER A 133 0.33 -7.13 -18.81
N THR A 134 -0.97 -6.85 -18.71
CA THR A 134 -2.02 -7.71 -19.26
C THR A 134 -3.01 -6.90 -20.08
N PRO A 135 -3.68 -7.52 -21.09
CA PRO A 135 -4.74 -6.86 -21.83
C PRO A 135 -5.89 -6.37 -20.95
N THR A 136 -6.23 -7.13 -19.92
CA THR A 136 -7.30 -6.78 -18.98
C THR A 136 -6.98 -5.50 -18.23
N ILE A 137 -5.77 -5.38 -17.69
CA ILE A 137 -5.31 -4.17 -16.99
C ILE A 137 -5.29 -2.98 -17.94
N TYR A 138 -4.77 -3.15 -19.15
CA TYR A 138 -4.74 -2.10 -20.16
C TYR A 138 -6.15 -1.57 -20.43
N LYS A 139 -7.12 -2.46 -20.63
CA LYS A 139 -8.51 -2.08 -20.87
C LYS A 139 -9.12 -1.34 -19.69
N MET A 140 -8.87 -1.80 -18.47
CA MET A 140 -9.35 -1.14 -17.26
C MET A 140 -8.82 0.30 -17.15
N LEU A 141 -7.52 0.47 -17.36
CA LEU A 141 -6.88 1.78 -17.27
C LEU A 141 -7.36 2.71 -18.40
N LYS A 142 -7.48 2.19 -19.61
CA LYS A 142 -7.99 2.96 -20.74
C LYS A 142 -9.42 3.46 -20.49
N ALA A 143 -10.27 2.62 -19.93
CA ALA A 143 -11.66 2.98 -19.61
C ALA A 143 -11.73 4.02 -18.47
N SER A 144 -10.71 4.10 -17.61
CA SER A 144 -10.64 5.05 -16.48
C SER A 144 -10.10 6.42 -16.89
N ILE A 145 -9.61 6.58 -18.11
CA ILE A 145 -9.07 7.84 -18.63
C ILE A 145 -10.23 8.61 -19.27
N HIS A 146 -10.47 9.83 -18.77
CA HIS A 146 -11.52 10.73 -19.27
C HIS A 146 -10.93 11.97 -19.87
#